data_fb908841cd575a8d68f14e4fc39714b1
#
_entry.id   fb908841cd575a8d68f14e4fc39714b1
#
_cell.length_a   1.000
_cell.length_b   1.000
_cell.length_c   1.000
_cell.angle_alpha   90.00
_cell.angle_beta   90.00
_cell.angle_gamma   90.00
#
_symmetry.space_group_name_H-M   'P 1'
#
loop_
_entity.id
_entity.type
_entity.pdbx_description
1 polymer ?
#
loop_
_entity_poly.entity_id
_entity_poly.type
_entity_poly.pdbx_seq_one_letter_code
_entity_poly.pdbx_strand_id
1 'polypeptide(L)'
;RYIFKLQSRDLSLAHSMISLGSCTMKLNATSEMIPVTWPEFGKIHPFAPAEQTKGYQKLFKDLETWLAEITGFAAVSLQPNSGAAGEYAGLIVIRQYLRSIGQGHRNVCLIPD
;
A
#
# COMPACT_ATOMS: atom_id res chain seq x y z
N ARG A 1 15.92 28.45 3.91
CA ARG A 1 15.63 29.45 2.84
C ARG A 1 15.99 28.93 1.44
N TYR A 2 17.22 28.44 1.23
CA TYR A 2 17.68 28.00 -0.10
C TYR A 2 16.83 26.83 -0.66
N ILE A 3 16.59 25.80 0.13
CA ILE A 3 15.80 24.63 -0.25
C ILE A 3 14.37 25.05 -0.66
N PHE A 4 13.71 25.89 0.12
CA PHE A 4 12.39 26.40 -0.23
C PHE A 4 12.37 27.23 -1.52
N LYS A 5 13.46 27.99 -1.79
CA LYS A 5 13.62 28.72 -3.04
C LYS A 5 13.76 27.78 -4.24
N LEU A 6 14.45 26.64 -4.08
CA LEU A 6 14.54 25.61 -5.12
C LEU A 6 13.18 24.93 -5.33
N GLN A 7 12.54 24.53 -4.24
CA GLN A 7 11.22 23.87 -4.27
C GLN A 7 10.17 24.75 -4.98
N SER A 8 10.18 26.07 -4.78
CA SER A 8 9.23 26.99 -5.42
C SER A 8 9.44 27.15 -6.94
N ARG A 9 10.52 26.63 -7.50
CA ARG A 9 10.81 26.65 -8.93
C ARG A 9 10.37 25.36 -9.65
N ASP A 10 9.97 24.36 -8.89
CA ASP A 10 9.52 23.08 -9.39
C ASP A 10 8.07 22.81 -9.01
N LEU A 11 7.46 21.81 -9.64
CA LEU A 11 6.12 21.37 -9.32
C LEU A 11 6.10 20.77 -7.92
N SER A 12 5.16 21.21 -7.09
CA SER A 12 5.00 20.75 -5.73
C SER A 12 3.53 20.73 -5.36
N LEU A 13 3.11 19.77 -4.55
CA LEU A 13 1.73 19.69 -4.02
C LEU A 13 1.37 20.88 -3.13
N ALA A 14 2.34 21.66 -2.66
CA ALA A 14 2.10 22.89 -1.91
C ALA A 14 1.70 24.08 -2.80
N HIS A 15 2.04 24.04 -4.09
CA HIS A 15 1.86 25.18 -5.01
C HIS A 15 1.14 24.81 -6.31
N SER A 16 1.02 23.54 -6.64
CA SER A 16 0.52 23.08 -7.92
C SER A 16 -0.42 21.89 -7.75
N MET A 17 -1.40 21.80 -8.63
CA MET A 17 -2.16 20.56 -8.82
C MET A 17 -1.34 19.60 -9.66
N ILE A 18 -0.93 18.49 -9.06
CA ILE A 18 -0.17 17.43 -9.75
C ILE A 18 -1.11 16.26 -9.97
N SER A 19 -1.37 15.95 -11.24
CA SER A 19 -2.26 14.85 -11.65
C SER A 19 -1.54 13.50 -11.79
N LEU A 20 -0.28 13.42 -11.41
CA LEU A 20 0.52 12.19 -11.49
C LEU A 20 0.07 11.17 -10.46
N GLY A 21 0.10 9.89 -10.84
CA GLY A 21 -0.30 8.76 -10.02
C GLY A 21 0.70 8.36 -8.93
N SER A 22 1.16 7.13 -8.94
CA SER A 22 2.00 6.53 -7.89
C SER A 22 3.35 7.21 -7.67
N CYS A 23 3.91 7.84 -8.68
CA CYS A 23 5.16 8.62 -8.60
C CYS A 23 4.98 9.94 -7.82
N THR A 24 3.76 10.37 -7.58
CA THR A 24 3.47 11.60 -6.88
C THR A 24 3.87 11.49 -5.42
N MET A 25 4.66 12.42 -4.97
CA MET A 25 5.03 12.50 -3.56
C MET A 25 3.81 12.81 -2.69
N LYS A 26 3.55 11.98 -1.71
CA LYS A 26 2.49 12.20 -0.73
C LYS A 26 3.01 13.11 0.38
N LEU A 27 2.23 14.13 0.72
CA LEU A 27 2.55 15.00 1.84
C LEU A 27 2.06 14.34 3.13
N ASN A 28 3.00 13.81 3.90
CA ASN A 28 2.72 13.26 5.22
C ASN A 28 3.17 14.25 6.29
N ALA A 29 2.37 14.43 7.33
CA ALA A 29 2.79 15.23 8.47
C ALA A 29 3.97 14.55 9.19
N THR A 30 4.95 15.34 9.64
CA THR A 30 6.10 14.80 10.38
C THR A 30 5.67 14.02 11.62
N SER A 31 4.62 14.49 12.30
CA SER A 31 4.06 13.81 13.46
C SER A 31 3.50 12.43 13.18
N GLU A 32 2.98 12.19 11.97
CA GLU A 32 2.50 10.88 11.52
C GLU A 32 3.66 9.91 11.25
N MET A 33 4.82 10.44 10.89
CA MET A 33 6.02 9.66 10.60
C MET A 33 6.85 9.32 11.86
N ILE A 34 6.68 10.07 12.95
CA ILE A 34 7.46 9.87 14.18
C ILE A 34 7.37 8.43 14.72
N PRO A 35 6.18 7.80 14.82
CA PRO A 35 6.07 6.44 15.36
C PRO A 35 6.91 5.40 14.62
N VAL A 36 7.19 5.58 13.32
CA VAL A 36 8.03 4.67 12.53
C VAL A 36 9.46 4.59 13.07
N THR A 37 9.92 5.65 13.73
CA THR A 37 11.27 5.73 14.30
C THR A 37 11.39 5.12 15.70
N TRP A 38 10.27 4.77 16.32
CA TRP A 38 10.29 4.18 17.66
C TRP A 38 10.87 2.77 17.63
N PRO A 39 11.73 2.41 18.61
CA PRO A 39 12.35 1.08 18.65
C PRO A 39 11.33 -0.07 18.67
N GLU A 40 10.18 0.16 19.29
CA GLU A 40 9.09 -0.81 19.40
C GLU A 40 8.51 -1.19 18.03
N PHE A 41 8.60 -0.30 17.05
CA PHE A 41 8.21 -0.56 15.66
C PHE A 41 9.41 -0.91 14.78
N GLY A 42 10.51 -0.17 14.88
CA GLY A 42 11.63 -0.28 13.94
C GLY A 42 12.61 -1.41 14.22
N LYS A 43 12.65 -1.98 15.43
CA LYS A 43 13.65 -2.98 15.84
C LYS A 43 13.14 -4.43 15.88
N ILE A 44 11.91 -4.66 15.54
CA ILE A 44 11.35 -6.03 15.48
C ILE A 44 11.78 -6.69 14.18
N HIS A 45 12.33 -7.90 14.29
CA HIS A 45 12.70 -8.69 13.13
C HIS A 45 11.45 -9.20 12.39
N PRO A 46 11.40 -9.19 11.04
CA PRO A 46 10.25 -9.66 10.27
C PRO A 46 9.79 -11.09 10.57
N PHE A 47 10.70 -11.95 10.99
CA PHE A 47 10.42 -13.33 11.37
C PHE A 47 10.46 -13.55 12.90
N ALA A 48 10.18 -12.50 13.69
CA ALA A 48 9.99 -12.68 15.12
C ALA A 48 8.80 -13.62 15.39
N PRO A 49 8.86 -14.44 16.46
CA PRO A 49 7.75 -15.31 16.85
C PRO A 49 6.43 -14.54 17.00
N ALA A 50 5.33 -15.15 16.58
CA ALA A 50 4.01 -14.51 16.56
C ALA A 50 3.56 -13.98 17.94
N GLU A 51 3.90 -14.69 19.00
CA GLU A 51 3.60 -14.29 20.37
C GLU A 51 4.32 -13.00 20.81
N GLN A 52 5.41 -12.63 20.15
CA GLN A 52 6.16 -11.40 20.41
C GLN A 52 5.66 -10.22 19.56
N THR A 53 4.81 -10.46 18.57
CA THR A 53 4.34 -9.46 17.60
C THR A 53 2.84 -9.19 17.67
N LYS A 54 2.21 -9.45 18.80
CA LYS A 54 0.75 -9.30 18.98
C LYS A 54 0.24 -7.89 18.65
N GLY A 55 1.03 -6.86 18.95
CA GLY A 55 0.70 -5.47 18.61
C GLY A 55 0.63 -5.26 17.10
N TYR A 56 1.59 -5.77 16.36
CA TYR A 56 1.58 -5.72 14.89
C TYR A 56 0.42 -6.51 14.29
N GLN A 57 0.13 -7.70 14.82
CA GLN A 57 -1.01 -8.51 14.35
C GLN A 57 -2.33 -7.77 14.54
N LYS A 58 -2.50 -7.10 15.69
CA LYS A 58 -3.67 -6.27 15.94
C LYS A 58 -3.74 -5.10 14.97
N LEU A 59 -2.64 -4.38 14.76
CA LEU A 59 -2.55 -3.26 13.84
C LEU A 59 -2.93 -3.68 12.41
N PHE A 60 -2.39 -4.80 11.92
CA PHE A 60 -2.73 -5.31 10.59
C PHE A 60 -4.20 -5.69 10.49
N LYS A 61 -4.73 -6.39 11.49
CA LYS A 61 -6.14 -6.79 11.50
C LYS A 61 -7.10 -5.60 11.51
N ASP A 62 -6.81 -4.60 12.33
CA ASP A 62 -7.62 -3.39 12.40
C ASP A 62 -7.57 -2.64 11.06
N LEU A 63 -6.40 -2.48 10.46
CA LEU A 63 -6.23 -1.80 9.19
C LEU A 63 -6.91 -2.54 8.03
N GLU A 64 -6.77 -3.86 7.93
CA GLU A 64 -7.46 -4.68 6.94
C GLU A 64 -8.99 -4.51 7.06
N THR A 65 -9.50 -4.51 8.29
CA THR A 65 -10.93 -4.32 8.57
C THR A 65 -11.41 -2.94 8.12
N TRP A 66 -10.69 -1.88 8.49
CA TRP A 66 -11.04 -0.52 8.11
C TRP A 66 -10.99 -0.31 6.59
N LEU A 67 -9.96 -0.82 5.94
CA LEU A 67 -9.82 -0.72 4.49
C LEU A 67 -10.93 -1.50 3.77
N ALA A 68 -11.29 -2.69 4.24
CA ALA A 68 -12.40 -3.45 3.67
C ALA A 68 -13.73 -2.69 3.79
N GLU A 69 -13.99 -2.08 4.94
CA GLU A 69 -15.21 -1.28 5.16
C GLU A 69 -15.23 -0.02 4.30
N ILE A 70 -14.12 0.73 4.22
CA ILE A 70 -14.02 1.96 3.42
C ILE A 70 -14.22 1.67 1.93
N THR A 71 -13.67 0.57 1.42
CA THR A 71 -13.70 0.23 -0.01
C THR A 71 -14.89 -0.62 -0.41
N GLY A 72 -15.59 -1.23 0.54
CA GLY A 72 -16.67 -2.18 0.29
C GLY A 72 -16.19 -3.55 -0.22
N PHE A 73 -14.90 -3.86 -0.13
CA PHE A 73 -14.38 -5.18 -0.48
C PHE A 73 -14.62 -6.20 0.62
N ALA A 74 -14.78 -7.44 0.23
CA ALA A 74 -14.97 -8.56 1.16
C ALA A 74 -13.73 -8.82 2.05
N ALA A 75 -12.55 -8.53 1.54
CA ALA A 75 -11.28 -8.65 2.25
C ALA A 75 -10.19 -7.78 1.62
N VAL A 76 -9.19 -7.46 2.42
CA VAL A 76 -7.99 -6.72 2.01
C VAL A 76 -6.76 -7.48 2.49
N SER A 77 -5.68 -7.44 1.74
CA SER A 77 -4.38 -7.97 2.14
C SER A 77 -3.33 -6.86 2.16
N LEU A 78 -2.57 -6.79 3.24
CA LEU A 78 -1.44 -5.88 3.39
C LEU A 78 -0.10 -6.51 2.97
N GLN A 79 -0.11 -7.73 2.41
CA GLN A 79 1.10 -8.47 2.01
C GLN A 79 1.89 -7.81 0.86
N PRO A 80 1.26 -7.30 -0.21
CA PRO A 80 2.00 -6.63 -1.27
C PRO A 80 2.74 -5.40 -0.76
N ASN A 81 4.04 -5.31 -1.05
CA ASN A 81 4.91 -4.25 -0.56
C ASN A 81 5.14 -3.10 -1.55
N SER A 82 4.47 -3.13 -2.69
CA SER A 82 4.50 -2.06 -3.71
C SER A 82 3.24 -2.09 -4.57
N GLY A 83 3.00 -1.04 -5.34
CA GLY A 83 1.90 -0.99 -6.30
C GLY A 83 1.97 -2.13 -7.31
N ALA A 84 3.12 -2.31 -7.95
CA ALA A 84 3.33 -3.38 -8.92
C ALA A 84 3.13 -4.79 -8.32
N ALA A 85 3.57 -5.01 -7.07
CA ALA A 85 3.34 -6.27 -6.37
C ALA A 85 1.84 -6.49 -6.09
N GLY A 86 1.10 -5.43 -5.78
CA GLY A 86 -0.35 -5.47 -5.59
C GLY A 86 -1.09 -5.83 -6.87
N GLU A 87 -0.74 -5.20 -7.99
CA GLU A 87 -1.32 -5.50 -9.31
C GLU A 87 -1.07 -6.97 -9.70
N TYR A 88 0.16 -7.42 -9.55
CA TYR A 88 0.53 -8.82 -9.83
C TYR A 88 -0.22 -9.81 -8.94
N ALA A 89 -0.30 -9.55 -7.65
CA ALA A 89 -1.06 -10.37 -6.71
C ALA A 89 -2.54 -10.43 -7.09
N GLY A 90 -3.15 -9.30 -7.46
CA GLY A 90 -4.53 -9.23 -7.93
C GLY A 90 -4.77 -10.10 -9.17
N LEU A 91 -3.89 -10.01 -10.16
CA LEU A 91 -3.97 -10.85 -11.37
C LEU A 91 -3.85 -12.34 -11.07
N ILE A 92 -2.96 -12.73 -10.15
CA ILE A 92 -2.84 -14.13 -9.72
C ILE A 92 -4.12 -14.61 -9.03
N VAL A 93 -4.70 -13.81 -8.14
CA VAL A 93 -5.95 -14.14 -7.46
C VAL A 93 -7.09 -14.33 -8.45
N ILE A 94 -7.26 -13.41 -9.40
CA ILE A 94 -8.26 -13.51 -10.47
C ILE A 94 -8.06 -14.78 -11.30
N ARG A 95 -6.82 -15.06 -11.70
CA ARG A 95 -6.49 -16.28 -12.46
C ARG A 95 -6.82 -17.55 -11.70
N GLN A 96 -6.50 -17.61 -10.42
CA GLN A 96 -6.80 -18.79 -9.60
C GLN A 96 -8.31 -18.95 -9.38
N TYR A 97 -9.02 -17.86 -9.16
CA TYR A 97 -10.47 -17.89 -9.07
C TYR A 97 -11.10 -18.43 -10.35
N LEU A 98 -10.73 -17.92 -11.52
CA LEU A 98 -11.24 -18.41 -12.80
C LEU A 98 -10.96 -19.90 -13.02
N ARG A 99 -9.78 -20.38 -12.60
CA ARG A 99 -9.47 -21.80 -12.63
C ARG A 99 -10.36 -22.64 -11.71
N SER A 100 -10.61 -22.15 -10.49
CA SER A 100 -11.40 -22.88 -9.49
C SER A 100 -12.87 -23.05 -9.90
N ILE A 101 -13.40 -22.14 -10.72
CA ILE A 101 -14.77 -22.22 -11.27
C ILE A 101 -14.84 -22.84 -12.68
N GLY A 102 -13.76 -23.49 -13.14
CA GLY A 102 -13.72 -24.17 -14.45
C GLY A 102 -13.55 -23.22 -15.66
N GLN A 103 -13.26 -21.94 -15.44
CA GLN A 103 -13.08 -20.93 -16.49
C GLN A 103 -11.60 -20.63 -16.78
N GLY A 104 -10.72 -21.58 -16.60
CA GLY A 104 -9.28 -21.42 -16.82
C GLY A 104 -8.85 -21.04 -18.26
N HIS A 105 -9.76 -21.20 -19.22
CA HIS A 105 -9.56 -20.75 -20.61
C HIS A 105 -9.57 -19.22 -20.75
N ARG A 106 -10.11 -18.49 -19.76
CA ARG A 106 -10.11 -17.02 -19.73
C ARG A 106 -8.74 -16.53 -19.25
N ASN A 107 -7.80 -16.45 -20.15
CA ASN A 107 -6.38 -16.11 -19.84
C ASN A 107 -5.89 -14.86 -20.57
N VAL A 108 -6.76 -14.11 -21.21
CA VAL A 108 -6.45 -12.85 -21.88
C VAL A 108 -6.82 -11.69 -20.96
N CYS A 109 -5.90 -10.75 -20.77
CA CYS A 109 -6.11 -9.51 -20.06
C CYS A 109 -6.16 -8.35 -21.07
N LEU A 110 -7.25 -7.59 -21.08
CA LEU A 110 -7.38 -6.39 -21.89
C LEU A 110 -6.80 -5.20 -21.11
N ILE A 111 -5.83 -4.54 -21.68
CA ILE A 111 -5.15 -3.37 -21.11
C ILE A 111 -5.40 -2.21 -22.06
N PRO A 112 -6.03 -1.10 -21.61
CA PRO A 112 -6.17 0.10 -22.42
C PRO A 112 -4.80 0.73 -22.71
N ASP A 113 -4.70 1.38 -23.89
CA ASP A 113 -3.55 2.22 -24.22
C ASP A 113 -3.52 3.51 -23.40
#